data_0fc4b8d018fb61d7ac1b50a2b1bb52c1
#
_entry.id   0fc4b8d018fb61d7ac1b50a2b1bb52c1
#
_cell.length_a   1.000
_cell.length_b   1.000
_cell.length_c   1.000
_cell.angle_alpha   90.00
_cell.angle_beta   90.00
_cell.angle_gamma   90.00
#
_symmetry.space_group_name_H-M   'P 1'
#
loop_
_entity.id
_entity.type
_entity.pdbx_description
1 polymer ?
#
loop_
_entity_poly.entity_id
_entity_poly.type
_entity_poly.pdbx_seq_one_letter_code
_entity_poly.pdbx_strand_id
1 'polypeptide(L)'
;MRKLILLSVVALAITACGKQDYKTTSDGVIVNVKHHSDSEPAKIRLKVMNDDIVRVSATPDKKFHDRNSLIILPDAQQNVNFEVVDCGADVMLKTSALQVVINKENGTVAFNDANGNPISSESEPASFAPISVTDTKGTTTGYTTINRFNTVPEEGIYGLGQHQSDQWNYKGENEELYQYNTKISIPFVVSSKNYGILWDSYSLARFGNPETYSQLHKVFKLYNKDGKEGSLTGTYSARWGEPLVRAEDSLFYGDADAVKNLPRLGSDVLYEGSIEPLESGEYRFLLYYAGYVKVFIGGKEVVAERWRTAWNPNSYKFSVDMQKGKKYDLRVEWKPDGGSSYIGLRAYAPVADEIMDKITMWNEMVPQSDYYFIASNNMDGVIGGLRSLVGKANIMPKWAMGFWQSRERYTNQDEVVNTLKTFREKGIGIDNIVQDWNY
;
A
#
# COMPACT_ATOMS: atom_id res chain seq x y z
N MET A 1 64.40 51.93 -13.77
CA MET A 1 64.20 50.65 -12.96
C MET A 1 63.09 50.88 -11.96
N ARG A 2 61.86 50.47 -12.31
CA ARG A 2 60.70 50.53 -11.44
C ARG A 2 60.50 49.13 -10.81
N LYS A 3 60.65 49.06 -9.48
CA LYS A 3 60.39 47.83 -8.72
C LYS A 3 58.88 47.70 -8.57
N LEU A 4 58.33 46.59 -9.10
CA LEU A 4 56.98 46.13 -8.82
C LEU A 4 56.98 45.45 -7.45
N ILE A 5 56.14 45.92 -6.52
CA ILE A 5 55.87 45.27 -5.26
C ILE A 5 54.60 44.42 -5.48
N LEU A 6 54.77 43.12 -5.46
CA LEU A 6 53.64 42.15 -5.43
C LEU A 6 53.08 42.11 -4.01
N LEU A 7 51.86 42.62 -3.81
CA LEU A 7 51.07 42.38 -2.59
C LEU A 7 50.37 41.04 -2.73
N SER A 8 50.83 40.04 -2.01
CA SER A 8 50.10 38.78 -1.82
C SER A 8 49.02 38.99 -0.78
N VAL A 9 47.77 39.02 -1.22
CA VAL A 9 46.60 38.96 -0.35
C VAL A 9 46.45 37.52 0.12
N VAL A 10 46.82 37.23 1.36
CA VAL A 10 46.50 35.99 2.04
C VAL A 10 45.05 36.09 2.51
N ALA A 11 44.14 35.40 1.83
CA ALA A 11 42.78 35.21 2.30
C ALA A 11 42.81 34.25 3.51
N LEU A 12 42.68 34.80 4.70
CA LEU A 12 42.41 34.00 5.89
C LEU A 12 40.98 33.43 5.76
N ALA A 13 40.87 32.13 5.44
CA ALA A 13 39.65 31.41 5.61
C ALA A 13 39.41 31.26 7.13
N ILE A 14 38.50 32.06 7.68
CA ILE A 14 37.99 31.84 9.04
C ILE A 14 37.10 30.60 8.98
N THR A 15 37.65 29.45 9.31
CA THR A 15 36.85 28.25 9.62
C THR A 15 36.13 28.52 10.94
N ALA A 16 34.89 28.99 10.86
CA ALA A 16 33.98 28.96 11.99
C ALA A 16 33.79 27.47 12.36
N CYS A 17 34.36 27.08 13.51
CA CYS A 17 34.19 25.76 14.08
C CYS A 17 32.80 25.66 14.73
N GLY A 18 31.74 25.85 13.93
CA GLY A 18 30.38 25.50 14.27
C GLY A 18 30.21 24.01 13.98
N LYS A 19 29.51 23.31 14.86
CA LYS A 19 29.15 21.90 14.65
C LYS A 19 28.41 21.80 13.32
N GLN A 20 29.00 21.17 12.32
CA GLN A 20 28.42 21.08 10.99
C GLN A 20 27.17 20.19 11.06
N ASP A 21 26.03 20.71 10.63
CA ASP A 21 24.74 20.02 10.72
C ASP A 21 24.64 18.82 9.78
N TYR A 22 25.64 18.59 8.92
CA TYR A 22 25.71 17.46 8.01
C TYR A 22 27.14 16.89 7.92
N LYS A 23 27.22 15.65 7.42
CA LYS A 23 28.49 14.96 7.15
C LYS A 23 28.39 14.24 5.80
N THR A 24 29.27 14.59 4.88
CA THR A 24 29.47 13.85 3.64
C THR A 24 30.11 12.49 3.95
N THR A 25 29.62 11.44 3.33
CA THR A 25 30.14 10.07 3.40
C THR A 25 30.71 9.66 2.05
N SER A 26 31.33 8.49 1.94
CA SER A 26 31.86 7.97 0.66
C SER A 26 30.76 7.70 -0.36
N ASP A 27 29.51 7.54 0.07
CA ASP A 27 28.37 7.13 -0.73
C ASP A 27 27.15 8.05 -0.60
N GLY A 28 27.31 9.25 0.04
CA GLY A 28 26.23 10.19 0.17
C GLY A 28 26.40 11.23 1.27
N VAL A 29 25.35 11.54 2.00
CA VAL A 29 25.36 12.55 3.08
C VAL A 29 24.43 12.15 4.23
N ILE A 30 24.83 12.53 5.45
CA ILE A 30 23.99 12.44 6.66
C ILE A 30 23.75 13.85 7.17
N VAL A 31 22.50 14.21 7.38
CA VAL A 31 22.06 15.49 7.94
C VAL A 31 21.46 15.27 9.31
N ASN A 32 21.84 16.06 10.30
CA ASN A 32 21.19 16.14 11.62
C ASN A 32 20.11 17.23 11.51
N VAL A 33 18.87 16.86 11.83
CA VAL A 33 17.71 17.77 11.79
C VAL A 33 17.74 18.65 13.03
N LYS A 34 17.55 19.96 12.88
CA LYS A 34 17.67 20.92 13.96
C LYS A 34 16.44 20.97 14.86
N HIS A 35 15.26 21.02 14.27
CA HIS A 35 14.00 21.09 14.97
C HIS A 35 13.22 19.78 14.72
N HIS A 36 13.21 18.91 15.70
CA HIS A 36 12.48 17.65 15.65
C HIS A 36 11.87 17.32 17.03
N SER A 37 10.73 16.67 17.00
CA SER A 37 10.12 16.03 18.15
C SER A 37 10.53 14.55 18.23
N ASP A 38 10.09 13.84 19.28
CA ASP A 38 10.32 12.39 19.40
C ASP A 38 9.58 11.58 18.31
N SER A 39 8.61 12.21 17.63
CA SER A 39 7.84 11.61 16.51
C SER A 39 8.35 12.03 15.13
N GLU A 40 9.46 12.76 15.04
CA GLU A 40 10.05 13.25 13.80
C GLU A 40 11.50 12.78 13.65
N PRO A 41 12.08 12.79 12.43
CA PRO A 41 13.43 12.33 12.25
C PRO A 41 14.46 13.26 12.89
N ALA A 42 15.34 12.71 13.73
CA ALA A 42 16.53 13.41 14.21
C ALA A 42 17.64 13.43 13.17
N LYS A 43 17.60 12.45 12.21
CA LYS A 43 18.63 12.31 11.17
C LYS A 43 18.02 11.82 9.88
N ILE A 44 18.53 12.38 8.77
CA ILE A 44 18.28 11.92 7.41
C ILE A 44 19.61 11.48 6.79
N ARG A 45 19.62 10.37 6.08
CA ARG A 45 20.75 9.90 5.28
C ARG A 45 20.31 9.72 3.84
N LEU A 46 21.05 10.33 2.92
CA LEU A 46 20.98 10.01 1.50
C LEU A 46 22.15 9.10 1.15
N LYS A 47 21.87 8.04 0.41
CA LYS A 47 22.87 7.14 -0.16
C LYS A 47 22.64 7.06 -1.66
N VAL A 48 23.66 7.38 -2.45
CA VAL A 48 23.60 7.31 -3.91
C VAL A 48 23.70 5.85 -4.33
N MET A 49 22.72 5.38 -5.08
CA MET A 49 22.72 4.03 -5.66
C MET A 49 23.26 4.03 -7.08
N ASN A 50 22.85 5.00 -7.86
CA ASN A 50 23.41 5.39 -9.17
C ASN A 50 23.00 6.84 -9.47
N ASP A 51 23.19 7.31 -10.71
CA ASP A 51 22.86 8.69 -11.08
C ASP A 51 21.38 9.04 -10.92
N ASP A 52 20.46 8.07 -11.13
CA ASP A 52 19.00 8.25 -11.15
C ASP A 52 18.32 7.77 -9.85
N ILE A 53 19.06 7.15 -8.93
CA ILE A 53 18.48 6.48 -7.75
C ILE A 53 19.20 6.89 -6.47
N VAL A 54 18.43 7.35 -5.50
CA VAL A 54 18.91 7.67 -4.16
C VAL A 54 18.09 6.94 -3.11
N ARG A 55 18.76 6.27 -2.16
CA ARG A 55 18.13 5.76 -0.95
C ARG A 55 18.04 6.86 0.08
N VAL A 56 16.87 7.04 0.67
CA VAL A 56 16.60 7.93 1.80
C VAL A 56 16.32 7.09 3.03
N SER A 57 17.07 7.34 4.11
CA SER A 57 16.83 6.75 5.41
C SER A 57 16.56 7.86 6.43
N ALA A 58 15.49 7.72 7.20
CA ALA A 58 15.13 8.66 8.25
C ALA A 58 14.97 7.92 9.59
N THR A 59 15.45 8.51 10.68
CA THR A 59 15.36 7.91 12.02
C THR A 59 15.23 8.97 13.09
N PRO A 60 14.40 8.77 14.13
CA PRO A 60 14.39 9.60 15.35
C PRO A 60 15.57 9.27 16.26
N ASP A 61 16.26 8.16 16.04
CA ASP A 61 17.36 7.67 16.86
C ASP A 61 18.68 8.39 16.57
N LYS A 62 19.62 8.28 17.51
CA LYS A 62 21.00 8.81 17.34
C LYS A 62 21.81 8.06 16.27
N LYS A 63 21.38 6.84 15.91
CA LYS A 63 22.07 5.97 14.93
C LYS A 63 21.06 5.34 13.98
N PHE A 64 21.47 5.15 12.74
CA PHE A 64 20.72 4.36 11.78
C PHE A 64 20.77 2.87 12.11
N HIS A 65 19.71 2.14 11.78
CA HIS A 65 19.65 0.69 11.82
C HIS A 65 20.17 0.12 10.50
N ASP A 66 21.45 -0.13 10.44
CA ASP A 66 22.10 -0.70 9.24
C ASP A 66 21.86 -2.20 9.21
N ARG A 67 21.10 -2.63 8.22
CA ARG A 67 20.82 -4.05 7.93
C ARG A 67 20.94 -4.29 6.43
N ASN A 68 21.23 -5.52 6.07
CA ASN A 68 21.12 -5.95 4.67
C ASN A 68 19.65 -6.01 4.29
N SER A 69 19.32 -5.41 3.17
CA SER A 69 17.98 -5.52 2.60
C SER A 69 17.73 -6.94 2.09
N LEU A 70 16.51 -7.44 2.25
CA LEU A 70 16.07 -8.71 1.67
C LEU A 70 15.58 -8.56 0.22
N ILE A 71 15.34 -7.34 -0.24
CA ILE A 71 14.77 -7.07 -1.57
C ILE A 71 15.78 -6.39 -2.51
N ILE A 72 16.83 -5.78 -1.97
CA ILE A 72 17.85 -5.08 -2.76
C ILE A 72 19.06 -5.97 -2.94
N LEU A 73 19.55 -6.08 -4.17
CA LEU A 73 20.77 -6.82 -4.47
C LEU A 73 21.97 -6.23 -3.71
N PRO A 74 22.87 -7.08 -3.18
CA PRO A 74 24.06 -6.62 -2.45
C PRO A 74 24.97 -5.70 -3.28
N ASP A 75 25.00 -5.87 -4.59
CA ASP A 75 25.80 -5.14 -5.57
C ASP A 75 24.98 -4.10 -6.38
N ALA A 76 23.76 -3.75 -5.92
CA ALA A 76 22.92 -2.78 -6.61
C ALA A 76 23.53 -1.37 -6.63
N GLN A 77 24.37 -1.05 -5.65
CA GLN A 77 25.02 0.27 -5.58
C GLN A 77 26.16 0.35 -6.60
N GLN A 78 26.11 1.40 -7.42
CA GLN A 78 27.16 1.72 -8.37
C GLN A 78 28.06 2.84 -7.82
N ASN A 79 29.31 2.85 -8.26
CA ASN A 79 30.20 3.95 -7.92
C ASN A 79 30.03 5.06 -8.94
N VAL A 80 29.31 6.11 -8.54
CA VAL A 80 29.05 7.31 -9.36
C VAL A 80 29.53 8.57 -8.65
N ASN A 81 29.84 9.60 -9.42
CA ASN A 81 30.25 10.90 -8.88
C ASN A 81 29.02 11.64 -8.35
N PHE A 82 29.16 12.24 -7.18
CA PHE A 82 28.16 13.14 -6.62
C PHE A 82 28.84 14.32 -5.92
N GLU A 83 28.08 15.38 -5.74
CA GLU A 83 28.48 16.60 -5.02
C GLU A 83 27.51 16.83 -3.85
N VAL A 84 28.02 17.32 -2.72
CA VAL A 84 27.21 17.77 -1.60
C VAL A 84 27.44 19.26 -1.41
N VAL A 85 26.37 20.05 -1.48
CA VAL A 85 26.37 21.50 -1.41
C VAL A 85 25.57 21.96 -0.19
N ASP A 86 26.16 22.82 0.64
CA ASP A 86 25.44 23.53 1.69
C ASP A 86 24.73 24.75 1.10
N CYS A 87 23.41 24.73 1.15
CA CYS A 87 22.55 25.81 0.64
C CYS A 87 21.94 26.66 1.78
N GLY A 88 22.60 26.74 2.95
CA GLY A 88 22.13 27.50 4.09
C GLY A 88 21.11 26.75 4.92
N ALA A 89 19.82 26.90 4.68
CA ALA A 89 18.77 26.14 5.36
C ALA A 89 18.72 24.67 4.91
N ASP A 90 19.29 24.35 3.74
CA ASP A 90 19.20 23.05 3.11
C ASP A 90 20.58 22.44 2.85
N VAL A 91 20.63 21.14 2.67
CA VAL A 91 21.77 20.41 2.09
C VAL A 91 21.29 19.76 0.81
N MET A 92 22.03 19.96 -0.28
CA MET A 92 21.72 19.40 -1.58
C MET A 92 22.79 18.36 -1.96
N LEU A 93 22.34 17.17 -2.35
CA LEU A 93 23.16 16.14 -2.99
C LEU A 93 22.84 16.13 -4.48
N LYS A 94 23.87 16.23 -5.32
CA LYS A 94 23.75 16.25 -6.79
C LYS A 94 24.45 15.06 -7.40
N THR A 95 23.77 14.38 -8.30
CA THR A 95 24.34 13.46 -9.28
C THR A 95 24.27 14.08 -10.68
N SER A 96 24.59 13.32 -11.72
CA SER A 96 24.40 13.78 -13.10
C SER A 96 22.93 13.89 -13.52
N ALA A 97 21.99 13.21 -12.81
CA ALA A 97 20.58 13.14 -13.15
C ALA A 97 19.64 13.76 -12.10
N LEU A 98 20.04 13.79 -10.83
CA LEU A 98 19.22 14.21 -9.70
C LEU A 98 19.86 15.30 -8.85
N GLN A 99 18.99 16.16 -8.29
CA GLN A 99 19.30 17.03 -7.17
C GLN A 99 18.33 16.67 -6.02
N VAL A 100 18.88 16.12 -4.92
CA VAL A 100 18.10 15.76 -3.74
C VAL A 100 18.40 16.74 -2.62
N VAL A 101 17.37 17.41 -2.14
CA VAL A 101 17.46 18.51 -1.18
C VAL A 101 16.87 18.07 0.16
N ILE A 102 17.65 18.21 1.24
CA ILE A 102 17.18 17.97 2.62
C ILE A 102 17.08 19.31 3.32
N ASN A 103 15.93 19.62 3.87
CA ASN A 103 15.75 20.75 4.76
C ASN A 103 16.37 20.46 6.13
N LYS A 104 17.34 21.25 6.56
CA LYS A 104 18.05 21.06 7.85
C LYS A 104 17.18 21.38 9.08
N GLU A 105 16.13 22.16 8.90
CA GLU A 105 15.26 22.56 10.02
C GLU A 105 14.29 21.47 10.42
N ASN A 106 13.61 20.85 9.43
CA ASN A 106 12.54 19.87 9.68
C ASN A 106 12.79 18.48 9.10
N GLY A 107 13.81 18.29 8.25
CA GLY A 107 14.15 16.98 7.70
C GLY A 107 13.33 16.53 6.49
N THR A 108 12.52 17.39 5.86
CA THR A 108 11.83 17.05 4.62
C THR A 108 12.81 16.89 3.46
N VAL A 109 12.48 16.00 2.52
CA VAL A 109 13.28 15.69 1.34
C VAL A 109 12.53 16.06 0.06
N ALA A 110 13.23 16.77 -0.85
CA ALA A 110 12.71 17.11 -2.17
C ALA A 110 13.62 16.56 -3.27
N PHE A 111 13.03 16.20 -4.40
CA PHE A 111 13.70 15.60 -5.55
C PHE A 111 13.47 16.46 -6.78
N ASN A 112 14.55 16.89 -7.42
CA ASN A 112 14.54 17.66 -8.64
C ASN A 112 15.37 16.95 -9.72
N ASP A 113 15.12 17.27 -10.98
CA ASP A 113 15.96 16.83 -12.08
C ASP A 113 17.34 17.52 -12.04
N ALA A 114 18.24 17.16 -12.95
CA ALA A 114 19.57 17.76 -13.05
C ALA A 114 19.55 19.28 -13.26
N ASN A 115 18.48 19.83 -13.82
CA ASN A 115 18.30 21.25 -14.08
C ASN A 115 17.66 22.01 -12.90
N GLY A 116 17.26 21.31 -11.84
CA GLY A 116 16.58 21.86 -10.67
C GLY A 116 15.07 21.96 -10.81
N ASN A 117 14.45 21.37 -11.85
CA ASN A 117 13.00 21.31 -11.95
C ASN A 117 12.44 20.27 -10.96
N PRO A 118 11.36 20.57 -10.22
CA PRO A 118 10.82 19.67 -9.22
C PRO A 118 10.22 18.42 -9.87
N ILE A 119 10.54 17.24 -9.32
CA ILE A 119 9.94 15.95 -9.67
C ILE A 119 8.92 15.57 -8.62
N SER A 120 9.31 15.53 -7.34
CA SER A 120 8.47 15.18 -6.19
C SER A 120 9.08 15.72 -4.90
N SER A 121 8.30 15.73 -3.82
CA SER A 121 8.81 16.09 -2.50
C SER A 121 7.97 15.44 -1.40
N GLU A 122 8.58 15.19 -0.26
CA GLU A 122 7.81 14.91 0.96
C GLU A 122 6.94 16.12 1.30
N SER A 123 5.70 15.88 1.69
CA SER A 123 4.78 16.95 2.12
C SER A 123 5.04 17.39 3.57
N GLU A 124 5.62 16.50 4.35
CA GLU A 124 5.97 16.66 5.74
C GLU A 124 7.09 15.65 6.09
N PRO A 125 7.83 15.84 7.18
CA PRO A 125 8.82 14.85 7.63
C PRO A 125 8.17 13.49 7.86
N ALA A 126 8.94 12.41 7.69
CA ALA A 126 8.49 11.09 8.09
C ALA A 126 8.08 11.09 9.57
N SER A 127 6.92 10.52 9.90
CA SER A 127 6.47 10.42 11.29
C SER A 127 6.82 9.06 11.91
N PHE A 128 7.06 9.06 13.22
CA PHE A 128 7.47 7.89 14.01
C PHE A 128 6.64 7.80 15.28
N ALA A 129 5.98 6.66 15.50
CA ALA A 129 5.33 6.33 16.76
C ALA A 129 5.96 5.06 17.34
N PRO A 130 6.58 5.09 18.53
CA PRO A 130 7.20 3.92 19.12
C PRO A 130 6.20 2.78 19.29
N ILE A 131 6.59 1.56 18.91
CA ILE A 131 5.80 0.35 19.09
C ILE A 131 6.66 -0.79 19.63
N SER A 132 6.07 -1.64 20.47
CA SER A 132 6.71 -2.84 21.00
C SER A 132 5.75 -4.01 20.90
N VAL A 133 6.26 -5.14 20.41
CA VAL A 133 5.52 -6.40 20.32
C VAL A 133 6.26 -7.46 21.12
N THR A 134 5.55 -8.13 22.01
CA THR A 134 6.10 -9.24 22.82
C THR A 134 5.47 -10.55 22.39
N ASP A 135 6.31 -11.51 22.07
CA ASP A 135 5.92 -12.88 21.73
C ASP A 135 6.73 -13.90 22.57
N THR A 136 6.64 -15.17 22.22
CA THR A 136 7.36 -16.26 22.88
C THR A 136 8.89 -16.19 22.71
N LYS A 137 9.40 -15.38 21.80
CA LYS A 137 10.85 -15.19 21.52
C LYS A 137 11.42 -13.95 22.19
N GLY A 138 10.57 -13.09 22.77
CA GLY A 138 10.97 -11.87 23.45
C GLY A 138 10.20 -10.63 22.99
N THR A 139 10.75 -9.45 23.32
CA THR A 139 10.18 -8.17 22.92
C THR A 139 10.99 -7.58 21.77
N THR A 140 10.30 -7.27 20.68
CA THR A 140 10.84 -6.51 19.56
C THR A 140 10.30 -5.08 19.62
N THR A 141 11.17 -4.11 19.40
CA THR A 141 10.82 -2.68 19.41
C THR A 141 11.07 -2.08 18.02
N GLY A 142 10.32 -1.05 17.69
CA GLY A 142 10.44 -0.32 16.43
C GLY A 142 9.52 0.89 16.42
N TYR A 143 9.20 1.34 15.24
CA TYR A 143 8.32 2.48 15.02
C TYR A 143 7.22 2.13 14.01
N THR A 144 6.01 2.56 14.30
CA THR A 144 5.02 2.79 13.26
C THR A 144 5.43 4.06 12.52
N THR A 145 5.51 3.99 11.18
CA THR A 145 5.97 5.13 10.38
C THR A 145 4.96 5.54 9.32
N ILE A 146 4.95 6.82 8.99
CA ILE A 146 4.19 7.36 7.85
C ILE A 146 5.12 8.24 7.02
N ASN A 147 5.17 7.96 5.72
CA ASN A 147 5.77 8.85 4.72
C ASN A 147 4.66 9.42 3.83
N ARG A 148 4.73 10.72 3.53
CA ARG A 148 3.79 11.38 2.62
C ARG A 148 4.52 12.22 1.59
N PHE A 149 4.11 12.06 0.31
CA PHE A 149 4.67 12.80 -0.81
C PHE A 149 3.58 13.61 -1.50
N ASN A 150 3.95 14.80 -1.94
CA ASN A 150 3.08 15.65 -2.74
C ASN A 150 2.83 15.02 -4.11
N THR A 151 1.62 15.20 -4.64
CA THR A 151 1.26 14.88 -6.01
C THR A 151 0.61 16.09 -6.68
N VAL A 152 0.42 16.00 -7.99
CA VAL A 152 -0.35 17.02 -8.74
C VAL A 152 -1.69 16.42 -9.20
N PRO A 153 -2.72 17.24 -9.50
CA PRO A 153 -4.07 16.74 -9.80
C PRO A 153 -4.14 15.68 -10.90
N GLU A 154 -3.37 15.84 -11.99
CA GLU A 154 -3.40 14.92 -13.14
C GLU A 154 -2.41 13.75 -13.00
N GLU A 155 -1.81 13.57 -11.85
CA GLU A 155 -0.86 12.48 -11.62
C GLU A 155 -1.58 11.17 -11.35
N GLY A 156 -1.20 10.12 -12.07
CA GLY A 156 -1.61 8.74 -11.80
C GLY A 156 -0.54 7.99 -11.03
N ILE A 157 -0.95 7.16 -10.06
CA ILE A 157 -0.07 6.33 -9.22
C ILE A 157 -0.40 4.87 -9.45
N TYR A 158 0.59 4.08 -9.87
CA TYR A 158 0.44 2.68 -10.26
C TYR A 158 1.41 1.80 -9.48
N GLY A 159 1.15 0.48 -9.42
CA GLY A 159 2.08 -0.47 -8.78
C GLY A 159 1.45 -1.24 -7.63
N LEU A 160 2.12 -1.31 -6.49
CA LEU A 160 1.75 -1.99 -5.25
C LEU A 160 1.66 -3.53 -5.35
N GLY A 161 1.97 -4.11 -6.50
CA GLY A 161 1.88 -5.55 -6.75
C GLY A 161 0.60 -5.94 -7.47
N GLN A 162 -0.02 -7.05 -7.04
CA GLN A 162 -1.25 -7.57 -7.64
C GLN A 162 -2.31 -7.73 -6.56
N HIS A 163 -3.40 -7.01 -6.70
CA HIS A 163 -4.54 -7.02 -5.79
C HIS A 163 -5.84 -7.27 -6.54
N GLN A 164 -6.87 -7.76 -5.84
CA GLN A 164 -8.19 -8.04 -6.43
C GLN A 164 -9.20 -6.93 -6.14
N SER A 165 -8.73 -5.70 -6.05
CA SER A 165 -9.56 -4.52 -5.77
C SER A 165 -10.15 -3.87 -7.03
N ASP A 166 -9.81 -4.38 -8.23
CA ASP A 166 -10.19 -3.82 -9.54
C ASP A 166 -9.71 -2.37 -9.74
N GLN A 167 -8.64 -1.97 -9.03
CA GLN A 167 -8.07 -0.62 -9.09
C GLN A 167 -6.79 -0.61 -9.93
N TRP A 168 -6.69 0.37 -10.82
CA TRP A 168 -5.52 0.58 -11.67
C TRP A 168 -4.71 1.78 -11.23
N ASN A 169 -5.39 2.88 -10.89
CA ASN A 169 -4.79 4.09 -10.37
C ASN A 169 -5.06 4.18 -8.89
N TYR A 170 -4.01 4.19 -8.09
CA TYR A 170 -4.08 4.22 -6.63
C TYR A 170 -4.08 5.63 -6.04
N LYS A 171 -4.06 6.68 -6.87
CA LYS A 171 -4.21 8.05 -6.35
C LYS A 171 -5.58 8.22 -5.69
N GLY A 172 -5.58 8.66 -4.44
CA GLY A 172 -6.80 8.78 -3.66
C GLY A 172 -7.40 7.44 -3.19
N GLU A 173 -6.72 6.32 -3.40
CA GLU A 173 -7.18 4.99 -3.03
C GLU A 173 -6.35 4.41 -1.88
N ASN A 174 -6.96 3.48 -1.13
CA ASN A 174 -6.29 2.75 -0.08
C ASN A 174 -6.01 1.31 -0.53
N GLU A 175 -4.82 0.79 -0.19
CA GLU A 175 -4.53 -0.63 -0.33
C GLU A 175 -3.75 -1.14 0.87
N GLU A 176 -4.15 -2.30 1.39
CA GLU A 176 -3.44 -2.99 2.45
C GLU A 176 -2.42 -3.94 1.82
N LEU A 177 -1.14 -3.66 2.08
CA LEU A 177 -0.02 -4.46 1.59
C LEU A 177 0.25 -5.60 2.57
N TYR A 178 -0.59 -6.60 2.46
CA TYR A 178 -0.55 -7.82 3.25
C TYR A 178 -0.48 -9.01 2.30
N GLN A 179 0.60 -9.79 2.39
CA GLN A 179 0.79 -10.98 1.56
C GLN A 179 -0.15 -12.06 1.98
N TYR A 180 -1.09 -12.41 1.11
CA TYR A 180 -2.11 -13.42 1.34
C TYR A 180 -2.37 -14.24 0.07
N ASN A 181 -3.18 -15.31 0.18
CA ASN A 181 -3.62 -16.09 -0.98
C ASN A 181 -4.25 -15.16 -2.04
N THR A 182 -3.79 -15.27 -3.28
CA THR A 182 -4.20 -14.46 -4.43
C THR A 182 -3.78 -12.97 -4.41
N LYS A 183 -2.99 -12.54 -3.42
CA LYS A 183 -2.40 -11.20 -3.36
C LYS A 183 -0.89 -11.26 -3.46
N ILE A 184 -0.32 -10.35 -4.23
CA ILE A 184 1.13 -10.08 -4.25
C ILE A 184 1.31 -8.63 -3.83
N SER A 185 1.94 -8.41 -2.69
CA SER A 185 2.18 -7.07 -2.16
C SER A 185 3.61 -6.66 -2.42
N ILE A 186 3.79 -5.57 -3.16
CA ILE A 186 5.10 -4.97 -3.48
C ILE A 186 5.03 -3.50 -3.06
N PRO A 187 5.82 -3.05 -2.07
CA PRO A 187 5.79 -1.66 -1.59
C PRO A 187 6.53 -0.74 -2.57
N PHE A 188 6.05 -0.71 -3.81
CA PHE A 188 6.60 0.09 -4.91
C PHE A 188 5.48 0.73 -5.71
N VAL A 189 5.65 2.03 -5.97
CA VAL A 189 4.76 2.79 -6.86
C VAL A 189 5.52 3.42 -8.00
N VAL A 190 4.83 3.59 -9.12
CA VAL A 190 5.27 4.36 -10.29
C VAL A 190 4.29 5.50 -10.51
N SER A 191 4.82 6.70 -10.64
CA SER A 191 4.05 7.89 -11.01
C SER A 191 4.02 8.09 -12.53
N SER A 192 2.89 8.59 -13.05
CA SER A 192 2.80 9.08 -14.43
C SER A 192 3.74 10.26 -14.73
N LYS A 193 4.37 10.83 -13.70
CA LYS A 193 5.42 11.86 -13.80
C LYS A 193 6.83 11.26 -13.94
N ASN A 194 6.93 9.95 -14.22
CA ASN A 194 8.17 9.24 -14.50
C ASN A 194 9.14 9.15 -13.31
N TYR A 195 8.60 8.95 -12.11
CA TYR A 195 9.39 8.56 -10.96
C TYR A 195 8.77 7.34 -10.26
N GLY A 196 9.55 6.67 -9.43
CA GLY A 196 9.07 5.58 -8.58
C GLY A 196 9.59 5.70 -7.16
N ILE A 197 8.86 5.12 -6.23
CA ILE A 197 9.26 5.03 -4.82
C ILE A 197 9.12 3.56 -4.41
N LEU A 198 10.24 2.99 -3.93
CA LEU A 198 10.29 1.64 -3.37
C LEU A 198 10.60 1.76 -1.87
N TRP A 199 9.69 1.31 -1.02
CA TRP A 199 9.93 1.24 0.42
C TRP A 199 10.61 -0.08 0.78
N ASP A 200 11.73 -0.01 1.52
CA ASP A 200 12.45 -1.17 2.04
C ASP A 200 11.84 -1.60 3.38
N SER A 201 10.62 -2.09 3.31
CA SER A 201 9.82 -2.50 4.47
C SER A 201 9.33 -3.94 4.32
N TYR A 202 9.36 -4.70 5.43
CA TYR A 202 8.85 -6.08 5.51
C TYR A 202 7.68 -6.16 6.49
N SER A 203 7.21 -5.03 6.93
CA SER A 203 6.06 -4.88 7.82
C SER A 203 4.75 -4.97 7.08
N LEU A 204 3.66 -5.26 7.77
CA LEU A 204 2.34 -4.88 7.30
C LEU A 204 2.37 -3.39 6.97
N ALA A 205 1.94 -3.05 5.76
CA ALA A 205 1.92 -1.68 5.30
C ALA A 205 0.53 -1.32 4.72
N ARG A 206 0.25 -0.03 4.67
CA ARG A 206 -0.97 0.51 4.04
C ARG A 206 -0.58 1.68 3.16
N PHE A 207 -1.03 1.62 1.93
CA PHE A 207 -0.92 2.71 0.98
C PHE A 207 -2.19 3.57 1.03
N GLY A 208 -2.06 4.87 0.83
CA GLY A 208 -3.16 5.83 0.87
C GLY A 208 -3.49 6.26 2.31
N ASN A 209 -4.75 6.65 2.56
CA ASN A 209 -5.15 7.03 3.91
C ASN A 209 -4.96 5.84 4.86
N PRO A 210 -4.16 5.96 5.93
CA PRO A 210 -3.90 4.87 6.87
C PRO A 210 -5.08 4.55 7.78
N GLU A 211 -6.14 5.36 7.81
CA GLU A 211 -7.34 5.08 8.58
C GLU A 211 -8.02 3.80 8.11
N THR A 212 -8.58 3.07 9.05
CA THR A 212 -9.26 1.82 8.76
C THR A 212 -10.73 2.07 8.45
N TYR A 213 -11.30 1.25 7.56
CA TYR A 213 -12.73 1.22 7.35
C TYR A 213 -13.47 0.83 8.64
N SER A 214 -14.40 1.65 9.05
CA SER A 214 -15.21 1.48 10.25
C SER A 214 -16.52 0.74 9.97
N GLN A 215 -17.13 0.18 10.99
CA GLN A 215 -18.49 -0.36 10.91
C GLN A 215 -19.49 0.77 10.62
N LEU A 216 -20.59 0.46 9.92
CA LEU A 216 -21.52 1.46 9.40
C LEU A 216 -22.09 2.38 10.48
N HIS A 217 -22.44 1.87 11.67
CA HIS A 217 -22.97 2.68 12.78
C HIS A 217 -22.02 3.75 13.32
N LYS A 218 -20.72 3.64 13.03
CA LYS A 218 -19.73 4.66 13.41
C LYS A 218 -19.63 5.83 12.42
N VAL A 219 -20.16 5.62 11.21
CA VAL A 219 -20.02 6.55 10.08
C VAL A 219 -21.37 7.13 9.66
N PHE A 220 -22.46 6.38 9.94
CA PHE A 220 -23.83 6.74 9.57
C PHE A 220 -24.77 6.61 10.76
N LYS A 221 -25.87 7.37 10.75
CA LYS A 221 -27.06 6.96 11.48
C LYS A 221 -27.75 5.87 10.69
N LEU A 222 -28.15 4.79 11.38
CA LEU A 222 -28.81 3.65 10.79
C LEU A 222 -30.30 3.69 11.08
N TYR A 223 -31.11 3.27 10.12
CA TYR A 223 -32.55 3.13 10.26
C TYR A 223 -32.97 1.74 9.76
N ASN A 224 -33.86 1.08 10.48
CA ASN A 224 -34.40 -0.21 10.06
C ASN A 224 -35.37 -0.04 8.87
N LYS A 225 -35.86 -1.15 8.32
CA LYS A 225 -36.80 -1.15 7.19
C LYS A 225 -38.11 -0.38 7.46
N ASP A 226 -38.50 -0.20 8.74
CA ASP A 226 -39.68 0.52 9.16
C ASP A 226 -39.38 2.01 9.46
N GLY A 227 -38.15 2.45 9.25
CA GLY A 227 -37.68 3.84 9.44
C GLY A 227 -37.31 4.19 10.88
N LYS A 228 -37.25 3.22 11.82
CA LYS A 228 -36.83 3.46 13.19
C LYS A 228 -35.31 3.51 13.28
N GLU A 229 -34.79 4.56 13.93
CA GLU A 229 -33.35 4.76 14.14
C GLU A 229 -32.73 3.73 15.09
N GLY A 230 -31.47 3.37 14.86
CA GLY A 230 -30.61 2.57 15.73
C GLY A 230 -30.01 1.33 15.07
N SER A 231 -30.65 0.77 14.04
CA SER A 231 -30.15 -0.45 13.38
C SER A 231 -30.67 -0.57 11.96
N LEU A 232 -30.05 -1.47 11.17
CA LEU A 232 -30.64 -2.04 9.97
C LEU A 232 -31.52 -3.26 10.36
N THR A 233 -32.26 -3.81 9.41
CA THR A 233 -32.98 -5.06 9.55
C THR A 233 -32.25 -6.15 8.77
N GLY A 234 -31.85 -7.23 9.45
CA GLY A 234 -31.36 -8.45 8.82
C GLY A 234 -32.47 -9.51 8.77
N THR A 235 -32.78 -10.03 7.59
CA THR A 235 -33.71 -11.14 7.37
C THR A 235 -32.93 -12.33 6.85
N TYR A 236 -32.94 -13.42 7.61
CA TYR A 236 -32.21 -14.65 7.32
C TYR A 236 -33.20 -15.76 6.99
N SER A 237 -33.33 -16.03 5.70
CA SER A 237 -34.27 -17.02 5.19
C SER A 237 -33.58 -18.37 4.99
N ALA A 238 -34.06 -19.40 5.67
CA ALA A 238 -33.62 -20.74 5.44
C ALA A 238 -34.46 -21.42 4.33
N ARG A 239 -33.95 -22.51 3.77
CA ARG A 239 -34.68 -23.27 2.75
C ARG A 239 -36.05 -23.77 3.29
N TRP A 240 -36.16 -23.92 4.61
CA TRP A 240 -37.36 -24.42 5.31
C TRP A 240 -37.52 -23.65 6.62
N GLY A 241 -38.77 -23.30 6.97
CA GLY A 241 -39.12 -22.60 8.20
C GLY A 241 -39.32 -21.11 8.01
N GLU A 242 -39.69 -20.44 9.10
CA GLU A 242 -39.90 -19.00 9.12
C GLU A 242 -38.54 -18.26 9.11
N PRO A 243 -38.42 -17.15 8.40
CA PRO A 243 -37.22 -16.32 8.42
C PRO A 243 -36.91 -15.79 9.82
N LEU A 244 -35.64 -15.78 10.19
CA LEU A 244 -35.17 -15.08 11.36
C LEU A 244 -34.98 -13.59 11.01
N VAL A 245 -35.70 -12.73 11.72
CA VAL A 245 -35.56 -11.27 11.58
C VAL A 245 -34.91 -10.69 12.83
N ARG A 246 -33.85 -9.91 12.68
CA ARG A 246 -33.17 -9.26 13.80
C ARG A 246 -32.68 -7.86 13.45
N ALA A 247 -32.43 -7.06 14.49
CA ALA A 247 -31.77 -5.77 14.38
C ALA A 247 -30.26 -5.96 14.18
N GLU A 248 -29.69 -5.23 13.22
CA GLU A 248 -28.27 -5.23 12.91
C GLU A 248 -27.71 -3.81 13.13
N ASP A 249 -26.89 -3.63 14.15
CA ASP A 249 -26.20 -2.37 14.45
C ASP A 249 -24.98 -2.13 13.54
N SER A 250 -24.55 -3.20 12.87
CA SER A 250 -23.50 -3.20 11.85
C SER A 250 -23.80 -4.29 10.84
N LEU A 251 -23.38 -4.11 9.58
CA LEU A 251 -23.46 -5.18 8.61
C LEU A 251 -22.17 -6.01 8.74
N PHE A 252 -22.23 -7.00 9.63
CA PHE A 252 -21.14 -7.92 9.91
C PHE A 252 -21.65 -9.28 10.31
N TYR A 253 -21.23 -10.32 9.59
CA TYR A 253 -21.50 -11.71 9.91
C TYR A 253 -20.22 -12.53 9.66
N GLY A 254 -19.84 -13.35 10.62
CA GLY A 254 -18.71 -14.27 10.52
C GLY A 254 -19.05 -15.66 11.01
N ASP A 255 -18.25 -16.66 10.65
CA ASP A 255 -18.45 -18.05 11.08
C ASP A 255 -18.44 -18.20 12.60
N ALA A 256 -17.64 -17.40 13.30
CA ALA A 256 -17.58 -17.39 14.77
C ALA A 256 -18.84 -16.82 15.42
N ASP A 257 -19.53 -15.90 14.71
CA ASP A 257 -20.77 -15.25 15.14
C ASP A 257 -22.00 -15.96 14.56
N ALA A 258 -21.80 -17.16 14.00
CA ALA A 258 -22.82 -17.92 13.32
C ALA A 258 -24.07 -17.99 14.19
N VAL A 259 -25.14 -17.40 13.72
CA VAL A 259 -26.47 -17.63 14.28
C VAL A 259 -26.66 -19.15 14.27
N LYS A 260 -26.68 -19.74 15.47
CA LYS A 260 -26.89 -21.19 15.62
C LYS A 260 -28.12 -21.57 14.79
N ASN A 261 -27.94 -22.46 13.83
CA ASN A 261 -28.96 -23.00 12.94
C ASN A 261 -29.29 -22.21 11.66
N LEU A 262 -28.53 -21.22 11.23
CA LEU A 262 -28.65 -20.74 9.85
C LEU A 262 -28.03 -21.77 8.90
N PRO A 263 -28.84 -22.33 7.98
CA PRO A 263 -28.30 -23.25 6.98
C PRO A 263 -27.34 -22.48 6.06
N ARG A 264 -26.11 -22.96 5.98
CA ARG A 264 -25.02 -22.32 5.22
C ARG A 264 -25.22 -22.48 3.70
N LEU A 265 -25.92 -23.48 3.26
CA LEU A 265 -26.26 -23.74 1.86
C LEU A 265 -27.76 -23.52 1.61
N GLY A 266 -28.05 -22.68 0.63
CA GLY A 266 -29.43 -22.39 0.22
C GLY A 266 -30.16 -21.43 1.15
N SER A 267 -29.41 -20.61 1.93
CA SER A 267 -29.97 -19.48 2.66
C SER A 267 -29.92 -18.22 1.78
N ASP A 268 -30.96 -17.41 1.90
CA ASP A 268 -30.97 -16.05 1.40
C ASP A 268 -30.92 -15.09 2.59
N VAL A 269 -30.00 -14.16 2.57
CA VAL A 269 -29.86 -13.13 3.62
C VAL A 269 -30.07 -11.76 3.00
N LEU A 270 -30.94 -10.99 3.61
CA LEU A 270 -31.29 -9.65 3.16
C LEU A 270 -31.07 -8.65 4.29
N TYR A 271 -30.22 -7.67 4.07
CA TYR A 271 -30.09 -6.50 4.96
C TYR A 271 -30.80 -5.33 4.33
N GLU A 272 -31.71 -4.72 5.08
CA GLU A 272 -32.55 -3.61 4.61
C GLU A 272 -32.64 -2.51 5.66
N GLY A 273 -32.78 -1.28 5.17
CA GLY A 273 -32.97 -0.08 5.97
C GLY A 273 -32.47 1.15 5.24
N SER A 274 -32.07 2.16 6.00
CA SER A 274 -31.49 3.36 5.42
C SER A 274 -30.26 3.80 6.22
N ILE A 275 -29.33 4.44 5.54
CA ILE A 275 -28.15 5.08 6.13
C ILE A 275 -28.25 6.59 5.91
N GLU A 276 -27.92 7.38 6.94
CA GLU A 276 -27.89 8.84 6.89
C GLU A 276 -26.46 9.31 7.19
N PRO A 277 -25.76 9.92 6.22
CA PRO A 277 -24.39 10.36 6.39
C PRO A 277 -24.29 11.54 7.37
N LEU A 278 -23.22 11.53 8.17
CA LEU A 278 -22.92 12.59 9.16
C LEU A 278 -22.31 13.84 8.51
N GLU A 279 -21.74 13.69 7.31
CA GLU A 279 -21.09 14.73 6.52
C GLU A 279 -21.49 14.60 5.05
N SER A 280 -21.27 15.64 4.25
CA SER A 280 -21.45 15.58 2.80
C SER A 280 -20.11 15.25 2.13
N GLY A 281 -20.13 14.44 1.07
CA GLY A 281 -18.96 14.10 0.26
C GLY A 281 -18.93 12.65 -0.17
N GLU A 282 -17.78 12.21 -0.68
CA GLU A 282 -17.57 10.86 -1.16
C GLU A 282 -17.31 9.90 0.01
N TYR A 283 -18.27 9.03 0.28
CA TYR A 283 -18.12 7.91 1.23
C TYR A 283 -17.53 6.72 0.51
N ARG A 284 -16.48 6.11 1.08
CA ARG A 284 -15.81 4.95 0.52
C ARG A 284 -16.19 3.72 1.31
N PHE A 285 -16.58 2.68 0.60
CA PHE A 285 -17.06 1.42 1.15
C PHE A 285 -16.09 0.28 0.87
N LEU A 286 -16.01 -0.64 1.82
CA LEU A 286 -15.28 -1.89 1.71
C LEU A 286 -16.22 -3.03 2.02
N LEU A 287 -16.48 -3.87 1.03
CA LEU A 287 -17.29 -5.08 1.12
C LEU A 287 -16.38 -6.29 1.05
N TYR A 288 -16.42 -7.15 2.09
CA TYR A 288 -15.77 -8.46 2.07
C TYR A 288 -16.80 -9.52 2.31
N TYR A 289 -16.74 -10.64 1.60
CA TYR A 289 -17.80 -11.64 1.60
C TYR A 289 -17.34 -12.98 1.04
N ALA A 290 -18.08 -14.03 1.39
CA ALA A 290 -18.07 -15.34 0.74
C ALA A 290 -19.48 -15.67 0.24
N GLY A 291 -19.58 -16.25 -0.96
CA GLY A 291 -20.86 -16.51 -1.64
C GLY A 291 -21.20 -15.41 -2.65
N TYR A 292 -22.49 -15.25 -2.95
CA TYR A 292 -23.00 -14.24 -3.88
C TYR A 292 -23.49 -13.01 -3.14
N VAL A 293 -23.21 -11.83 -3.67
CA VAL A 293 -23.63 -10.56 -3.06
C VAL A 293 -24.05 -9.54 -4.12
N LYS A 294 -25.06 -8.72 -3.78
CA LYS A 294 -25.44 -7.48 -4.46
C LYS A 294 -25.61 -6.37 -3.45
N VAL A 295 -25.28 -5.13 -3.82
CA VAL A 295 -25.48 -3.97 -2.96
C VAL A 295 -26.21 -2.86 -3.73
N PHE A 296 -27.25 -2.31 -3.09
CA PHE A 296 -27.99 -1.16 -3.57
C PHE A 296 -27.93 -0.05 -2.53
N ILE A 297 -27.67 1.19 -2.98
CA ILE A 297 -27.69 2.40 -2.13
C ILE A 297 -28.48 3.48 -2.85
N GLY A 298 -29.46 4.05 -2.18
CA GLY A 298 -30.32 5.10 -2.74
C GLY A 298 -31.08 4.66 -4.00
N GLY A 299 -31.46 3.39 -4.06
CA GLY A 299 -32.15 2.78 -5.19
C GLY A 299 -31.27 2.43 -6.39
N LYS A 300 -29.97 2.69 -6.34
CA LYS A 300 -29.00 2.33 -7.40
C LYS A 300 -28.25 1.06 -7.02
N GLU A 301 -28.05 0.16 -7.98
CA GLU A 301 -27.12 -0.96 -7.85
C GLU A 301 -25.69 -0.41 -7.89
N VAL A 302 -25.01 -0.42 -6.74
CA VAL A 302 -23.62 0.06 -6.59
C VAL A 302 -22.63 -1.10 -6.65
N VAL A 303 -23.06 -2.33 -6.37
CA VAL A 303 -22.31 -3.56 -6.58
C VAL A 303 -23.22 -4.57 -7.28
N ALA A 304 -22.91 -4.87 -8.54
CA ALA A 304 -23.57 -5.91 -9.31
C ALA A 304 -23.30 -7.30 -8.70
N GLU A 305 -24.14 -8.28 -9.03
CA GLU A 305 -23.98 -9.63 -8.49
C GLU A 305 -22.57 -10.15 -8.72
N ARG A 306 -21.92 -10.51 -7.62
CA ARG A 306 -20.56 -11.05 -7.60
C ARG A 306 -20.53 -12.30 -6.72
N TRP A 307 -19.64 -13.23 -7.09
CA TRP A 307 -19.38 -14.44 -6.31
C TRP A 307 -17.93 -14.46 -5.85
N ARG A 308 -17.72 -14.94 -4.61
CA ARG A 308 -16.39 -15.26 -4.08
C ARG A 308 -16.42 -16.51 -3.23
N THR A 309 -15.36 -17.31 -3.35
CA THR A 309 -15.11 -18.41 -2.42
C THR A 309 -14.60 -17.88 -1.07
N ALA A 310 -14.90 -18.61 0.00
CA ALA A 310 -14.40 -18.27 1.35
C ALA A 310 -12.88 -18.32 1.48
N TRP A 311 -12.22 -19.07 0.61
CA TRP A 311 -10.76 -19.19 0.59
C TRP A 311 -10.03 -17.97 -0.01
N ASN A 312 -10.78 -17.07 -0.59
CA ASN A 312 -10.25 -15.85 -1.22
C ASN A 312 -10.93 -14.62 -0.62
N PRO A 313 -10.53 -14.20 0.60
CA PRO A 313 -11.19 -13.13 1.35
C PRO A 313 -10.83 -11.74 0.85
N ASN A 314 -10.94 -11.52 -0.47
CA ASN A 314 -10.66 -10.21 -1.03
C ASN A 314 -11.82 -9.25 -0.84
N SER A 315 -11.47 -8.01 -0.55
CA SER A 315 -12.39 -6.91 -0.41
C SER A 315 -12.74 -6.33 -1.79
N TYR A 316 -13.99 -5.92 -1.95
CA TYR A 316 -14.41 -5.08 -3.06
C TYR A 316 -14.64 -3.66 -2.53
N LYS A 317 -14.10 -2.68 -3.24
CA LYS A 317 -14.19 -1.28 -2.87
C LYS A 317 -15.06 -0.53 -3.85
N PHE A 318 -15.86 0.40 -3.36
CA PHE A 318 -16.67 1.30 -4.17
C PHE A 318 -16.92 2.58 -3.39
N SER A 319 -17.32 3.65 -4.07
CA SER A 319 -17.64 4.93 -3.45
C SER A 319 -19.03 5.43 -3.85
N VAL A 320 -19.61 6.27 -2.99
CA VAL A 320 -20.90 6.91 -3.22
C VAL A 320 -20.85 8.33 -2.68
N ASP A 321 -21.18 9.31 -3.52
CA ASP A 321 -21.39 10.69 -3.07
C ASP A 321 -22.68 10.82 -2.28
N MET A 322 -22.58 11.33 -1.07
CA MET A 322 -23.71 11.46 -0.15
C MET A 322 -23.82 12.87 0.42
N GLN A 323 -25.04 13.24 0.76
CA GLN A 323 -25.37 14.54 1.36
C GLN A 323 -25.77 14.36 2.82
N LYS A 324 -25.16 15.12 3.71
CA LYS A 324 -25.46 15.14 5.14
C LYS A 324 -26.97 15.27 5.39
N GLY A 325 -27.49 14.43 6.27
CA GLY A 325 -28.89 14.44 6.70
C GLY A 325 -29.89 13.87 5.68
N LYS A 326 -29.43 13.46 4.48
CA LYS A 326 -30.29 12.76 3.53
C LYS A 326 -30.21 11.26 3.78
N LYS A 327 -31.37 10.62 3.89
CA LYS A 327 -31.45 9.16 4.01
C LYS A 327 -31.29 8.49 2.65
N TYR A 328 -30.46 7.45 2.61
CA TYR A 328 -30.25 6.61 1.45
C TYR A 328 -30.66 5.18 1.82
N ASP A 329 -31.60 4.61 1.09
CA ASP A 329 -31.98 3.22 1.28
C ASP A 329 -30.77 2.33 1.04
N LEU A 330 -30.52 1.42 1.97
CA LEU A 330 -29.49 0.39 1.87
C LEU A 330 -30.16 -0.97 1.77
N ARG A 331 -29.81 -1.70 0.72
CA ARG A 331 -30.22 -3.10 0.54
C ARG A 331 -29.02 -3.93 0.14
N VAL A 332 -28.73 -4.97 0.90
CA VAL A 332 -27.67 -5.94 0.61
C VAL A 332 -28.29 -7.33 0.53
N GLU A 333 -28.19 -7.93 -0.63
CA GLU A 333 -28.59 -9.30 -0.89
C GLU A 333 -27.36 -10.20 -0.79
N TRP A 334 -27.39 -11.20 0.07
CA TRP A 334 -26.29 -12.13 0.25
C TRP A 334 -26.78 -13.58 0.25
N LYS A 335 -26.10 -14.42 -0.54
CA LYS A 335 -26.35 -15.88 -0.60
C LYS A 335 -25.08 -16.60 -0.19
N PRO A 336 -25.01 -17.11 1.05
CA PRO A 336 -23.93 -17.98 1.49
C PRO A 336 -23.80 -19.20 0.58
N ASP A 337 -22.55 -19.54 0.20
CA ASP A 337 -22.26 -20.62 -0.74
C ASP A 337 -21.05 -21.43 -0.27
N GLY A 338 -21.24 -22.24 0.79
CA GLY A 338 -20.18 -23.12 1.25
C GLY A 338 -20.13 -23.37 2.75
N GLY A 339 -19.07 -24.06 3.17
CA GLY A 339 -18.84 -24.45 4.56
C GLY A 339 -18.47 -23.27 5.46
N SER A 340 -17.76 -22.27 4.94
CA SER A 340 -17.44 -21.01 5.60
C SER A 340 -18.18 -19.88 4.92
N SER A 341 -18.85 -19.05 5.72
CA SER A 341 -19.68 -17.96 5.23
C SER A 341 -19.45 -16.72 6.05
N TYR A 342 -19.16 -15.61 5.40
CA TYR A 342 -19.00 -14.31 6.04
C TYR A 342 -19.38 -13.18 5.09
N ILE A 343 -19.82 -12.08 5.67
CA ILE A 343 -20.04 -10.82 4.98
C ILE A 343 -19.77 -9.66 5.94
N GLY A 344 -19.23 -8.58 5.42
CA GLY A 344 -19.10 -7.30 6.12
C GLY A 344 -19.08 -6.14 5.15
N LEU A 345 -19.83 -5.11 5.50
CA LEU A 345 -19.80 -3.82 4.82
C LEU A 345 -19.29 -2.77 5.80
N ARG A 346 -18.18 -2.16 5.45
CA ARG A 346 -17.54 -1.09 6.21
C ARG A 346 -17.46 0.16 5.35
N ALA A 347 -17.27 1.30 5.99
CA ALA A 347 -17.08 2.55 5.29
C ALA A 347 -16.14 3.48 6.06
N TYR A 348 -15.66 4.52 5.40
CA TYR A 348 -15.16 5.71 6.05
C TYR A 348 -15.78 6.97 5.44
N ALA A 349 -15.85 8.01 6.28
CA ALA A 349 -16.37 9.31 5.93
C ALA A 349 -15.50 10.01 4.88
N PRO A 350 -16.00 11.04 4.21
CA PRO A 350 -15.22 11.85 3.31
C PRO A 350 -13.91 12.31 3.94
N VAL A 351 -12.83 12.20 3.22
CA VAL A 351 -11.49 12.65 3.61
C VAL A 351 -11.14 13.84 2.75
N ALA A 352 -10.52 14.85 3.36
CA ALA A 352 -10.12 16.05 2.63
C ALA A 352 -9.18 15.71 1.47
N ASP A 353 -9.35 16.37 0.33
CA ASP A 353 -8.57 16.13 -0.88
C ASP A 353 -7.07 16.29 -0.62
N GLU A 354 -6.68 17.20 0.28
CA GLU A 354 -5.29 17.42 0.67
C GLU A 354 -4.63 16.18 1.28
N ILE A 355 -5.41 15.27 1.86
CA ILE A 355 -4.92 13.99 2.39
C ILE A 355 -4.95 12.92 1.31
N MET A 356 -6.03 12.84 0.54
CA MET A 356 -6.22 11.82 -0.49
C MET A 356 -5.32 12.05 -1.71
N ASP A 357 -4.98 13.30 -1.99
CA ASP A 357 -4.10 13.68 -3.10
C ASP A 357 -2.61 13.45 -2.85
N LYS A 358 -2.24 12.72 -1.78
CA LYS A 358 -0.85 12.40 -1.45
C LYS A 358 -0.53 10.93 -1.65
N ILE A 359 0.73 10.66 -2.00
CA ILE A 359 1.27 9.31 -1.84
C ILE A 359 1.58 9.12 -0.36
N THR A 360 0.83 8.26 0.31
CA THR A 360 1.02 7.95 1.73
C THR A 360 1.38 6.48 1.89
N MET A 361 2.44 6.20 2.65
CA MET A 361 2.81 4.85 3.07
C MET A 361 2.90 4.79 4.58
N TRP A 362 2.02 4.00 5.19
CA TRP A 362 2.05 3.64 6.59
C TRP A 362 2.66 2.25 6.76
N ASN A 363 3.60 2.10 7.70
CA ASN A 363 4.15 0.80 8.09
C ASN A 363 3.86 0.55 9.57
N GLU A 364 3.43 -0.67 9.91
CA GLU A 364 3.06 -1.02 11.28
C GLU A 364 4.27 -1.00 12.21
N MET A 365 5.37 -1.65 11.81
CA MET A 365 6.56 -1.75 12.66
C MET A 365 7.82 -1.89 11.83
N VAL A 366 8.64 -0.86 11.83
CA VAL A 366 9.96 -0.82 11.18
C VAL A 366 11.00 -0.20 12.11
N PRO A 367 12.28 -0.52 11.97
CA PRO A 367 13.32 0.07 12.82
C PRO A 367 13.63 1.52 12.46
N GLN A 368 13.37 1.94 11.24
CA GLN A 368 13.54 3.28 10.68
C GLN A 368 12.73 3.39 9.40
N SER A 369 12.53 4.59 8.86
CA SER A 369 11.96 4.77 7.51
C SER A 369 13.06 4.64 6.47
N ASP A 370 12.86 3.78 5.47
CA ASP A 370 13.77 3.57 4.35
C ASP A 370 12.99 3.49 3.04
N TYR A 371 13.40 4.28 2.05
CA TYR A 371 12.86 4.17 0.69
C TYR A 371 13.91 4.54 -0.36
N TYR A 372 13.68 4.08 -1.58
CA TYR A 372 14.47 4.41 -2.76
C TYR A 372 13.62 5.28 -3.67
N PHE A 373 14.14 6.44 -4.03
CA PHE A 373 13.56 7.30 -5.04
C PHE A 373 14.26 7.03 -6.36
N ILE A 374 13.47 6.74 -7.40
CA ILE A 374 13.93 6.39 -8.75
C ILE A 374 13.38 7.46 -9.70
N ALA A 375 14.24 8.21 -10.36
CA ALA A 375 13.85 9.14 -11.41
C ALA A 375 14.12 8.56 -12.79
N SER A 376 13.36 9.00 -13.78
CA SER A 376 13.61 8.66 -15.18
C SER A 376 12.89 9.62 -16.12
N ASN A 377 13.20 9.53 -17.42
CA ASN A 377 12.51 10.29 -18.46
C ASN A 377 11.22 9.59 -18.96
N ASN A 378 10.97 8.35 -18.56
CA ASN A 378 9.81 7.56 -18.91
C ASN A 378 9.57 6.44 -17.91
N MET A 379 8.38 5.83 -17.95
CA MET A 379 8.01 4.75 -17.02
C MET A 379 8.85 3.48 -17.19
N ASP A 380 9.28 3.15 -18.41
CA ASP A 380 10.17 1.99 -18.66
C ASP A 380 11.51 2.16 -17.94
N GLY A 381 12.05 3.38 -17.93
CA GLY A 381 13.27 3.69 -17.17
C GLY A 381 13.07 3.59 -15.66
N VAL A 382 11.90 3.96 -15.14
CA VAL A 382 11.56 3.75 -13.71
C VAL A 382 11.54 2.25 -13.37
N ILE A 383 10.93 1.43 -14.20
CA ILE A 383 10.93 -0.04 -14.05
C ILE A 383 12.35 -0.61 -14.21
N GLY A 384 13.13 -0.06 -15.14
CA GLY A 384 14.57 -0.39 -15.29
C GLY A 384 15.36 -0.10 -14.02
N GLY A 385 15.11 1.06 -13.39
CA GLY A 385 15.69 1.44 -12.10
C GLY A 385 15.29 0.49 -10.97
N LEU A 386 14.01 0.11 -10.87
CA LEU A 386 13.57 -0.93 -9.94
C LEU A 386 14.35 -2.23 -10.18
N ARG A 387 14.46 -2.67 -11.45
CA ARG A 387 15.16 -3.92 -11.79
C ARG A 387 16.66 -3.86 -11.50
N SER A 388 17.28 -2.68 -11.55
CA SER A 388 18.67 -2.51 -11.13
C SER A 388 18.87 -2.70 -9.62
N LEU A 389 17.85 -2.36 -8.83
CA LEU A 389 17.84 -2.55 -7.37
C LEU A 389 17.54 -3.99 -6.96
N VAL A 390 16.48 -4.60 -7.51
CA VAL A 390 15.94 -5.89 -7.06
C VAL A 390 16.36 -7.08 -7.93
N GLY A 391 17.07 -6.85 -9.02
CA GLY A 391 17.48 -7.86 -9.97
C GLY A 391 16.54 -8.04 -11.16
N LYS A 392 17.03 -8.72 -12.18
CA LYS A 392 16.30 -8.99 -13.42
C LYS A 392 15.25 -10.07 -13.22
N ALA A 393 14.09 -9.94 -13.86
CA ALA A 393 13.15 -11.05 -13.95
C ALA A 393 13.72 -12.18 -14.81
N ASN A 394 13.54 -13.41 -14.35
CA ASN A 394 13.87 -14.58 -15.16
C ASN A 394 12.85 -14.73 -16.29
N ILE A 395 13.34 -15.05 -17.49
CA ILE A 395 12.46 -15.42 -18.58
C ILE A 395 11.93 -16.83 -18.30
N MET A 396 10.62 -16.96 -18.18
CA MET A 396 9.98 -18.26 -18.00
C MET A 396 10.18 -19.14 -19.23
N PRO A 397 10.42 -20.45 -19.08
CA PRO A 397 10.49 -21.36 -20.20
C PRO A 397 9.13 -21.43 -20.92
N LYS A 398 9.17 -21.70 -22.24
CA LYS A 398 7.95 -21.70 -23.08
C LYS A 398 6.85 -22.62 -22.54
N TRP A 399 7.19 -23.80 -22.02
CA TRP A 399 6.23 -24.74 -21.46
C TRP A 399 5.47 -24.17 -20.25
N ALA A 400 6.03 -23.25 -19.50
CA ALA A 400 5.35 -22.60 -18.36
C ALA A 400 4.19 -21.70 -18.83
N MET A 401 4.19 -21.27 -20.09
CA MET A 401 3.12 -20.50 -20.73
C MET A 401 2.13 -21.40 -21.51
N GLY A 402 2.31 -22.72 -21.45
CA GLY A 402 1.46 -23.69 -22.11
C GLY A 402 0.25 -24.10 -21.29
N PHE A 403 -0.34 -25.23 -21.66
CA PHE A 403 -1.54 -25.75 -21.01
C PHE A 403 -1.18 -26.54 -19.74
N TRP A 404 -1.81 -26.15 -18.63
CA TRP A 404 -1.70 -26.77 -17.32
C TRP A 404 -3.00 -27.48 -16.96
N GLN A 405 -2.98 -28.81 -16.94
CA GLN A 405 -4.09 -29.61 -16.44
C GLN A 405 -3.96 -29.76 -14.93
N SER A 406 -4.92 -29.22 -14.19
CA SER A 406 -5.02 -29.38 -12.74
C SER A 406 -6.32 -30.09 -12.37
N ARG A 407 -6.27 -30.86 -11.31
CA ARG A 407 -7.45 -31.51 -10.71
C ARG A 407 -7.24 -31.69 -9.21
N GLU A 408 -8.22 -31.32 -8.44
CA GLU A 408 -8.38 -31.75 -7.06
C GLU A 408 -9.11 -33.10 -7.07
N ARG A 409 -8.54 -34.16 -6.98
CA ARG A 409 -7.20 -34.70 -6.91
C ARG A 409 -7.09 -35.89 -7.87
N TYR A 410 -5.89 -36.31 -8.16
CA TYR A 410 -5.61 -37.63 -8.72
C TYR A 410 -5.33 -38.59 -7.55
N THR A 411 -6.01 -39.76 -7.51
CA THR A 411 -5.97 -40.66 -6.34
C THR A 411 -4.75 -41.55 -6.31
N ASN A 412 -4.06 -41.71 -7.45
CA ASN A 412 -2.88 -42.56 -7.58
C ASN A 412 -2.05 -42.16 -8.82
N GLN A 413 -0.83 -42.70 -8.91
CA GLN A 413 0.08 -42.44 -10.00
C GLN A 413 -0.50 -42.80 -11.38
N ASP A 414 -1.22 -43.93 -11.49
CA ASP A 414 -1.76 -44.39 -12.76
C ASP A 414 -2.80 -43.44 -13.31
N GLU A 415 -3.61 -42.82 -12.46
CA GLU A 415 -4.61 -41.83 -12.85
C GLU A 415 -3.92 -40.58 -13.46
N VAL A 416 -2.84 -40.07 -12.84
CA VAL A 416 -2.04 -38.97 -13.38
C VAL A 416 -1.48 -39.33 -14.76
N VAL A 417 -0.80 -40.48 -14.85
CA VAL A 417 -0.15 -40.93 -16.07
C VAL A 417 -1.18 -41.19 -17.20
N ASN A 418 -2.30 -41.83 -16.88
CA ASN A 418 -3.34 -42.13 -17.87
C ASN A 418 -4.04 -40.84 -18.34
N THR A 419 -4.23 -39.86 -17.47
CA THR A 419 -4.76 -38.54 -17.87
C THR A 419 -3.83 -37.92 -18.91
N LEU A 420 -2.51 -37.85 -18.63
CA LEU A 420 -1.54 -37.35 -19.57
C LEU A 420 -1.54 -38.08 -20.91
N LYS A 421 -1.55 -39.44 -20.88
CA LYS A 421 -1.64 -40.27 -22.09
C LYS A 421 -2.89 -39.97 -22.92
N THR A 422 -4.04 -39.83 -22.25
CA THR A 422 -5.32 -39.50 -22.90
C THR A 422 -5.27 -38.17 -23.65
N PHE A 423 -4.67 -37.12 -23.06
CA PHE A 423 -4.44 -35.86 -23.77
C PHE A 423 -3.61 -36.06 -25.03
N ARG A 424 -2.51 -36.82 -24.95
CA ARG A 424 -1.61 -37.11 -26.08
C ARG A 424 -2.28 -37.94 -27.16
N GLU A 425 -3.02 -38.97 -26.79
CA GLU A 425 -3.78 -39.83 -27.72
C GLU A 425 -4.84 -39.06 -28.50
N LYS A 426 -5.47 -38.08 -27.84
CA LYS A 426 -6.46 -37.20 -28.46
C LYS A 426 -5.82 -36.04 -29.26
N GLY A 427 -4.51 -35.96 -29.37
CA GLY A 427 -3.80 -34.88 -30.04
C GLY A 427 -3.94 -33.50 -29.40
N ILE A 428 -4.32 -33.46 -28.10
CA ILE A 428 -4.43 -32.22 -27.33
C ILE A 428 -3.08 -31.93 -26.69
N GLY A 429 -2.52 -30.75 -26.98
CA GLY A 429 -1.28 -30.30 -26.36
C GLY A 429 -1.44 -30.15 -24.84
N ILE A 430 -0.46 -30.65 -24.09
CA ILE A 430 -0.38 -30.49 -22.65
C ILE A 430 1.09 -30.32 -22.26
N ASP A 431 1.39 -29.32 -21.46
CA ASP A 431 2.74 -28.95 -21.03
C ASP A 431 2.97 -29.32 -19.58
N ASN A 432 1.94 -29.24 -18.74
CA ASN A 432 2.02 -29.53 -17.30
C ASN A 432 0.79 -30.28 -16.82
N ILE A 433 1.00 -31.15 -15.84
CA ILE A 433 -0.04 -31.74 -15.03
C ILE A 433 0.24 -31.48 -13.57
N VAL A 434 -0.77 -31.00 -12.84
CA VAL A 434 -0.66 -30.56 -11.46
C VAL A 434 -1.36 -31.56 -10.56
N GLN A 435 -0.66 -32.12 -9.61
CA GLN A 435 -1.23 -32.80 -8.45
C GLN A 435 -1.53 -31.72 -7.41
N ASP A 436 -2.82 -31.46 -7.20
CA ASP A 436 -3.29 -30.46 -6.24
C ASP A 436 -3.29 -31.05 -4.82
N TRP A 437 -3.83 -30.32 -3.86
CA TRP A 437 -3.84 -30.70 -2.46
C TRP A 437 -4.46 -32.09 -2.20
N ASN A 438 -4.16 -32.66 -1.03
CA ASN A 438 -4.65 -33.96 -0.56
C ASN A 438 -4.09 -35.15 -1.38
N TYR A 439 -2.75 -35.16 -1.60
CA TYR A 439 -1.97 -36.22 -2.21
C TYR A 439 -1.23 -37.06 -1.19
#